data_e73ed9bc995d16337de79436e84e05dc
#
_entry.id   e73ed9bc995d16337de79436e84e05dc
#
_cell.length_a   1.000
_cell.length_b   1.000
_cell.length_c   1.000
_cell.angle_alpha   90.00
_cell.angle_beta   90.00
_cell.angle_gamma   90.00
#
_symmetry.space_group_name_H-M   'P 1'
#
loop_
_entity.id
_entity.type
_entity.pdbx_description
1 polymer ?
#
loop_
_entity_poly.entity_id
_entity_poly.type
_entity_poly.pdbx_seq_one_letter_code
_entity_poly.pdbx_strand_id
1 'polypeptide(L)'
;MSLKIVRSIQLFWGYFIAFGALVGFGMMIYDPSGVTFQMDPLLPQLREAFPFLSFMFGDFICSAFALLVVNGVTNAVSIYLIHKNNEYDALSALLCGLVLMAWIFVEFYIWGFSGLSVAYGIFAACQIANAAIFLKLKKSSADCGRNVSEWFFTAKQ
;
A
#
# COMPACT_ATOMS: atom_id res chain seq x y z
N MET A 1 12.10 -11.64 -16.44
CA MET A 1 10.85 -11.94 -15.69
C MET A 1 9.67 -11.51 -16.55
N SER A 2 8.62 -12.33 -16.69
CA SER A 2 7.46 -12.01 -17.53
C SER A 2 6.56 -10.97 -16.85
N LEU A 3 5.99 -10.04 -17.63
CA LEU A 3 5.04 -9.01 -17.14
C LEU A 3 3.85 -9.65 -16.39
N LYS A 4 3.39 -10.84 -16.85
CA LYS A 4 2.30 -11.57 -16.19
C LYS A 4 2.66 -11.99 -14.76
N ILE A 5 3.89 -12.47 -14.54
CA ILE A 5 4.36 -12.91 -13.20
C ILE A 5 4.44 -11.72 -12.27
N VAL A 6 5.06 -10.62 -12.70
CA VAL A 6 5.20 -9.40 -11.89
C VAL A 6 3.84 -8.85 -11.47
N ARG A 7 2.89 -8.84 -12.41
CA ARG A 7 1.51 -8.43 -12.18
C ARG A 7 0.80 -9.32 -11.15
N SER A 8 0.97 -10.64 -11.24
CA SER A 8 0.38 -11.57 -10.26
C SER A 8 0.95 -11.37 -8.86
N ILE A 9 2.28 -11.16 -8.75
CA ILE A 9 2.93 -10.84 -7.48
C ILE A 9 2.39 -9.52 -6.91
N GLN A 10 2.18 -8.51 -7.77
CA GLN A 10 1.64 -7.22 -7.33
C GLN A 10 0.20 -7.34 -6.83
N LEU A 11 -0.64 -8.13 -7.49
CA LEU A 11 -1.99 -8.44 -7.02
C LEU A 11 -1.97 -9.15 -5.67
N PHE A 12 -1.05 -10.12 -5.49
CA PHE A 12 -0.89 -10.79 -4.20
C PHE A 12 -0.59 -9.78 -3.08
N TRP A 13 0.38 -8.87 -3.27
CA TRP A 13 0.69 -7.84 -2.29
C TRP A 13 -0.50 -6.91 -2.02
N GLY A 14 -1.18 -6.47 -3.08
CA GLY A 14 -2.37 -5.62 -2.94
C GLY A 14 -3.47 -6.26 -2.10
N TYR A 15 -3.83 -7.51 -2.41
CA TYR A 15 -4.83 -8.26 -1.64
C TYR A 15 -4.38 -8.51 -0.21
N PHE A 16 -3.12 -8.88 0.00
CA PHE A 16 -2.59 -9.17 1.33
C PHE A 16 -2.64 -7.94 2.23
N ILE A 17 -2.20 -6.78 1.74
CA ILE A 17 -2.20 -5.53 2.51
C ILE A 17 -3.63 -5.01 2.72
N ALA A 18 -4.50 -5.05 1.69
CA ALA A 18 -5.89 -4.64 1.83
C ALA A 18 -6.64 -5.51 2.86
N PHE A 19 -6.41 -6.84 2.84
CA PHE A 19 -7.00 -7.75 3.82
C PHE A 19 -6.47 -7.47 5.23
N GLY A 20 -5.16 -7.26 5.40
CA GLY A 20 -4.56 -6.87 6.68
C GLY A 20 -5.16 -5.58 7.23
N ALA A 21 -5.37 -4.57 6.37
CA ALA A 21 -6.01 -3.31 6.75
C ALA A 21 -7.48 -3.52 7.20
N LEU A 22 -8.23 -4.40 6.54
CA LEU A 22 -9.60 -4.76 6.93
C LEU A 22 -9.64 -5.47 8.28
N VAL A 23 -8.71 -6.40 8.52
CA VAL A 23 -8.60 -7.09 9.81
C VAL A 23 -8.25 -6.10 10.92
N GLY A 24 -7.24 -5.25 10.72
CA GLY A 24 -6.86 -4.23 11.70
C GLY A 24 -7.99 -3.24 11.98
N PHE A 25 -8.69 -2.78 10.94
CA PHE A 25 -9.91 -1.98 11.07
C PHE A 25 -10.96 -2.69 11.93
N GLY A 26 -11.27 -3.95 11.61
CA GLY A 26 -12.25 -4.74 12.34
C GLY A 26 -11.91 -4.91 13.82
N MET A 27 -10.63 -5.16 14.16
CA MET A 27 -10.15 -5.26 15.53
C MET A 27 -10.35 -3.95 16.30
N MET A 28 -9.96 -2.81 15.71
CA MET A 28 -10.09 -1.49 16.32
C MET A 28 -11.54 -1.03 16.47
N ILE A 29 -12.44 -1.43 15.57
CA ILE A 29 -13.88 -1.13 15.68
C ILE A 29 -14.56 -2.05 16.69
N TYR A 30 -14.13 -3.33 16.79
CA TYR A 30 -14.67 -4.26 17.78
C TYR A 30 -14.35 -3.84 19.21
N ASP A 31 -13.11 -3.40 19.43
CA ASP A 31 -12.67 -2.85 20.73
C ASP A 31 -11.92 -1.53 20.53
N PRO A 32 -12.62 -0.40 20.51
CA PRO A 32 -11.99 0.91 20.37
C PRO A 32 -11.05 1.30 21.51
N SER A 33 -11.22 0.69 22.70
CA SER A 33 -10.32 0.91 23.84
C SER A 33 -8.95 0.26 23.63
N GLY A 34 -8.87 -0.81 22.81
CA GLY A 34 -7.68 -1.59 22.56
C GLY A 34 -7.31 -2.58 23.66
N VAL A 35 -8.08 -2.65 24.74
CA VAL A 35 -7.77 -3.51 25.91
C VAL A 35 -7.76 -4.99 25.54
N THR A 36 -8.76 -5.44 24.78
CA THR A 36 -8.88 -6.85 24.36
C THR A 36 -7.66 -7.33 23.57
N PHE A 37 -7.05 -6.44 22.77
CA PHE A 37 -5.90 -6.75 21.93
C PHE A 37 -4.58 -6.23 22.51
N GLN A 38 -4.58 -5.78 23.76
CA GLN A 38 -3.41 -5.23 24.46
C GLN A 38 -2.77 -4.03 23.71
N MET A 39 -3.60 -3.24 23.04
CA MET A 39 -3.19 -2.05 22.27
C MET A 39 -3.38 -0.76 23.08
N ASP A 40 -4.09 -0.80 24.21
CA ASP A 40 -4.38 0.35 25.05
C ASP A 40 -3.15 1.18 25.45
N PRO A 41 -1.93 0.61 25.67
CA PRO A 41 -0.74 1.40 25.98
C PRO A 41 -0.25 2.26 24.82
N LEU A 42 -0.76 2.03 23.59
CA LEU A 42 -0.36 2.79 22.40
C LEU A 42 -1.09 4.13 22.28
N LEU A 43 -2.29 4.26 22.87
CA LEU A 43 -3.09 5.49 22.80
C LEU A 43 -2.43 6.73 23.44
N PRO A 44 -1.84 6.65 24.64
CA PRO A 44 -1.10 7.79 25.22
C PRO A 44 0.05 8.26 24.31
N GLN A 45 0.81 7.32 23.75
CA GLN A 45 1.93 7.61 22.85
C GLN A 45 1.47 8.31 21.56
N LEU A 46 0.31 7.88 21.02
CA LEU A 46 -0.31 8.47 19.84
C LEU A 46 -0.75 9.93 20.10
N ARG A 47 -1.31 10.21 21.29
CA ARG A 47 -1.69 11.57 21.72
C ARG A 47 -0.47 12.47 21.93
N GLU A 48 0.61 11.93 22.46
CA GLU A 48 1.87 12.64 22.67
C GLU A 48 2.55 12.98 21.35
N ALA A 49 2.55 12.05 20.39
CA ALA A 49 3.12 12.26 19.07
C ALA A 49 2.36 13.31 18.25
N PHE A 50 1.04 13.42 18.44
CA PHE A 50 0.17 14.34 17.71
C PHE A 50 -0.68 15.20 18.67
N PRO A 51 -0.09 16.19 19.39
CA PRO A 51 -0.80 16.98 20.37
C PRO A 51 -2.01 17.73 19.82
N PHE A 52 -1.89 18.27 18.58
CA PHE A 52 -3.00 18.98 17.90
C PHE A 52 -4.20 18.09 17.56
N LEU A 53 -3.98 16.78 17.40
CA LEU A 53 -5.00 15.80 17.06
C LEU A 53 -5.36 14.90 18.25
N SER A 54 -4.86 15.21 19.45
CA SER A 54 -5.04 14.40 20.65
C SER A 54 -6.52 14.12 20.99
N PHE A 55 -7.42 15.05 20.63
CA PHE A 55 -8.87 14.88 20.78
C PHE A 55 -9.45 13.75 19.89
N MET A 56 -8.79 13.43 18.76
CA MET A 56 -9.21 12.35 17.85
C MET A 56 -8.73 10.97 18.32
N PHE A 57 -7.74 10.93 19.21
CA PHE A 57 -7.11 9.71 19.71
C PHE A 57 -7.58 9.39 21.13
N GLY A 58 -8.86 9.68 21.45
CA GLY A 58 -9.54 9.22 22.65
C GLY A 58 -9.64 7.69 22.70
N ASP A 59 -9.76 7.09 21.53
CA ASP A 59 -9.83 5.68 21.25
C ASP A 59 -9.19 5.35 19.88
N PHE A 60 -9.30 4.10 19.41
CA PHE A 60 -8.74 3.66 18.13
C PHE A 60 -9.65 3.88 16.92
N ILE A 61 -10.86 4.46 17.06
CA ILE A 61 -11.80 4.62 15.94
C ILE A 61 -11.17 5.43 14.81
N CYS A 62 -10.57 6.57 15.13
CA CYS A 62 -9.93 7.41 14.13
C CYS A 62 -8.77 6.70 13.43
N SER A 63 -7.93 6.00 14.19
CA SER A 63 -6.82 5.19 13.66
C SER A 63 -7.31 4.04 12.78
N ALA A 64 -8.44 3.41 13.12
CA ALA A 64 -9.08 2.37 12.33
C ALA A 64 -9.46 2.90 10.94
N PHE A 65 -10.16 4.04 10.86
CA PHE A 65 -10.52 4.65 9.59
C PHE A 65 -9.30 5.11 8.80
N ALA A 66 -8.29 5.66 9.46
CA ALA A 66 -7.03 6.03 8.80
C ALA A 66 -6.35 4.81 8.17
N LEU A 67 -6.23 3.70 8.90
CA LEU A 67 -5.68 2.44 8.41
C LEU A 67 -6.48 1.91 7.20
N LEU A 68 -7.80 1.89 7.30
CA LEU A 68 -8.68 1.42 6.23
C LEU A 68 -8.53 2.25 4.96
N VAL A 69 -8.54 3.59 5.08
CA VAL A 69 -8.44 4.49 3.93
C VAL A 69 -7.03 4.42 3.33
N VAL A 70 -5.99 4.55 4.16
CA VAL A 70 -4.60 4.66 3.70
C VAL A 70 -4.09 3.34 3.12
N ASN A 71 -4.38 2.20 3.74
CA ASN A 71 -3.86 0.91 3.30
C ASN A 71 -4.94 0.01 2.65
N GLY A 72 -6.19 0.09 3.08
CA GLY A 72 -7.28 -0.71 2.52
C GLY A 72 -7.75 -0.18 1.17
N VAL A 73 -8.29 1.05 1.14
CA VAL A 73 -8.90 1.63 -0.06
C VAL A 73 -7.86 1.87 -1.16
N THR A 74 -6.68 2.37 -0.84
CA THR A 74 -5.62 2.60 -1.83
C THR A 74 -5.21 1.32 -2.55
N ASN A 75 -5.01 0.22 -1.79
CA ASN A 75 -4.71 -1.08 -2.40
C ASN A 75 -5.90 -1.65 -3.18
N ALA A 76 -7.15 -1.48 -2.72
CA ALA A 76 -8.34 -1.91 -3.46
C ALA A 76 -8.45 -1.19 -4.82
N VAL A 77 -8.20 0.12 -4.86
CA VAL A 77 -8.16 0.91 -6.11
C VAL A 77 -7.04 0.41 -7.03
N SER A 78 -5.85 0.15 -6.49
CA SER A 78 -4.73 -0.38 -7.29
C SER A 78 -5.05 -1.77 -7.87
N ILE A 79 -5.64 -2.67 -7.09
CA ILE A 79 -6.12 -3.99 -7.55
C ILE A 79 -7.09 -3.82 -8.72
N TYR A 80 -8.07 -2.92 -8.57
CA TYR A 80 -9.05 -2.64 -9.63
C TYR A 80 -8.38 -2.16 -10.92
N LEU A 81 -7.45 -1.21 -10.83
CA LEU A 81 -6.70 -0.70 -11.99
C LEU A 81 -5.86 -1.79 -12.65
N ILE A 82 -5.21 -2.66 -11.87
CA ILE A 82 -4.45 -3.79 -12.38
C ILE A 82 -5.36 -4.77 -13.13
N HIS A 83 -6.54 -5.11 -12.60
CA HIS A 83 -7.48 -5.99 -13.27
C HIS A 83 -8.01 -5.41 -14.59
N LYS A 84 -8.20 -4.10 -14.64
CA LYS A 84 -8.65 -3.38 -15.85
C LYS A 84 -7.54 -3.13 -16.88
N ASN A 85 -6.28 -3.53 -16.62
CA ASN A 85 -5.12 -3.18 -17.46
C ASN A 85 -5.02 -1.66 -17.72
N ASN A 86 -5.35 -0.84 -16.72
CA ASN A 86 -5.32 0.61 -16.85
C ASN A 86 -3.89 1.11 -17.08
N GLU A 87 -3.73 2.26 -17.73
CA GLU A 87 -2.42 2.87 -17.94
C GLU A 87 -1.69 3.21 -16.64
N TYR A 88 -2.42 3.54 -15.58
CA TYR A 88 -1.91 3.90 -14.26
C TYR A 88 -1.75 2.71 -13.29
N ASP A 89 -1.99 1.47 -13.71
CA ASP A 89 -1.96 0.30 -12.84
C ASP A 89 -0.60 0.10 -12.13
N ALA A 90 0.51 0.22 -12.87
CA ALA A 90 1.85 0.09 -12.30
C ALA A 90 2.24 1.29 -11.41
N LEU A 91 1.78 2.50 -11.74
CA LEU A 91 2.00 3.70 -10.94
C LEU A 91 1.21 3.62 -9.63
N SER A 92 -0.06 3.22 -9.69
CA SER A 92 -0.91 3.04 -8.48
C SER A 92 -0.31 1.99 -7.54
N ALA A 93 0.22 0.89 -8.09
CA ALA A 93 0.91 -0.14 -7.34
C ALA A 93 2.16 0.39 -6.60
N LEU A 94 2.94 1.23 -7.26
CA LEU A 94 4.11 1.88 -6.64
C LEU A 94 3.69 2.85 -5.54
N LEU A 95 2.66 3.66 -5.79
CA LEU A 95 2.12 4.59 -4.78
C LEU A 95 1.61 3.85 -3.54
N CYS A 96 0.93 2.70 -3.69
CA CYS A 96 0.49 1.89 -2.55
C CYS A 96 1.67 1.43 -1.68
N GLY A 97 2.75 0.95 -2.29
CA GLY A 97 3.94 0.54 -1.55
C GLY A 97 4.62 1.72 -0.82
N LEU A 98 4.69 2.89 -1.45
CA LEU A 98 5.24 4.11 -0.84
C LEU A 98 4.37 4.59 0.33
N VAL A 99 3.05 4.56 0.18
CA VAL A 99 2.09 4.93 1.23
C VAL A 99 2.19 3.97 2.42
N LEU A 100 2.27 2.66 2.18
CA LEU A 100 2.50 1.67 3.23
C LEU A 100 3.83 1.93 3.95
N MET A 101 4.91 2.19 3.21
CA MET A 101 6.21 2.51 3.80
C MET A 101 6.15 3.77 4.67
N ALA A 102 5.49 4.84 4.20
CA ALA A 102 5.29 6.06 4.97
C ALA A 102 4.49 5.79 6.26
N TRP A 103 3.43 4.96 6.18
CA TRP A 103 2.67 4.53 7.34
C TRP A 103 3.54 3.82 8.38
N ILE A 104 4.40 2.90 7.95
CA ILE A 104 5.31 2.17 8.83
C ILE A 104 6.37 3.10 9.46
N PHE A 105 6.86 4.10 8.74
CA PHE A 105 7.75 5.13 9.33
C PHE A 105 7.05 5.93 10.43
N VAL A 106 5.77 6.25 10.27
CA VAL A 106 4.97 6.89 11.32
C VAL A 106 4.82 5.96 12.54
N GLU A 107 4.56 4.67 12.32
CA GLU A 107 4.52 3.67 13.40
C GLU A 107 5.85 3.58 14.14
N PHE A 108 6.97 3.51 13.43
CA PHE A 108 8.30 3.49 14.06
C PHE A 108 8.60 4.74 14.88
N TYR A 109 8.16 5.89 14.39
CA TYR A 109 8.33 7.16 15.10
C TYR A 109 7.54 7.19 16.42
N ILE A 110 6.31 6.66 16.42
CA ILE A 110 5.40 6.73 17.58
C ILE A 110 5.72 5.60 18.59
N TRP A 111 5.82 4.37 18.10
CA TRP A 111 5.85 3.16 18.95
C TRP A 111 7.19 2.43 18.94
N GLY A 112 8.17 2.95 18.18
CA GLY A 112 9.45 2.27 18.01
C GLY A 112 9.34 1.00 17.16
N PHE A 113 10.40 0.18 17.21
CA PHE A 113 10.48 -1.04 16.42
C PHE A 113 9.70 -2.18 17.09
N SER A 114 8.55 -2.53 16.54
CA SER A 114 7.82 -3.75 16.89
C SER A 114 8.06 -4.83 15.82
N GLY A 115 7.90 -6.10 16.19
CA GLY A 115 8.04 -7.21 15.23
C GLY A 115 7.03 -7.11 14.08
N LEU A 116 5.81 -6.62 14.36
CA LEU A 116 4.76 -6.42 13.37
C LEU A 116 5.11 -5.30 12.40
N SER A 117 5.52 -4.13 12.90
CA SER A 117 5.90 -2.99 12.06
C SER A 117 7.13 -3.29 11.19
N VAL A 118 8.12 -4.05 11.72
CA VAL A 118 9.26 -4.51 10.93
C VAL A 118 8.81 -5.44 9.80
N ALA A 119 7.92 -6.39 10.07
CA ALA A 119 7.39 -7.30 9.06
C ALA A 119 6.66 -6.52 7.94
N TYR A 120 5.78 -5.58 8.29
CA TYR A 120 5.09 -4.74 7.32
C TYR A 120 6.03 -3.80 6.57
N GLY A 121 7.11 -3.33 7.19
CA GLY A 121 8.19 -2.59 6.53
C GLY A 121 8.87 -3.41 5.43
N ILE A 122 9.17 -4.69 5.70
CA ILE A 122 9.69 -5.62 4.70
C ILE A 122 8.68 -5.83 3.56
N PHE A 123 7.39 -6.00 3.88
CA PHE A 123 6.35 -6.15 2.87
C PHE A 123 6.21 -4.91 1.99
N ALA A 124 6.28 -3.71 2.58
CA ALA A 124 6.31 -2.45 1.83
C ALA A 124 7.49 -2.38 0.87
N ALA A 125 8.69 -2.74 1.34
CA ALA A 125 9.90 -2.78 0.49
C ALA A 125 9.75 -3.77 -0.67
N CYS A 126 9.22 -4.97 -0.41
CA CYS A 126 8.93 -5.98 -1.45
C CYS A 126 7.89 -5.47 -2.46
N GLN A 127 6.82 -4.83 -1.98
CA GLN A 127 5.78 -4.26 -2.83
C GLN A 127 6.33 -3.15 -3.73
N ILE A 128 7.15 -2.23 -3.18
CA ILE A 128 7.81 -1.16 -3.93
C ILE A 128 8.74 -1.74 -5.00
N ALA A 129 9.61 -2.70 -4.63
CA ALA A 129 10.54 -3.32 -5.55
C ALA A 129 9.82 -3.99 -6.73
N ASN A 130 8.76 -4.77 -6.43
CA ASN A 130 7.96 -5.42 -7.45
C ASN A 130 7.22 -4.40 -8.34
N ALA A 131 6.65 -3.34 -7.77
CA ALA A 131 5.96 -2.28 -8.50
C ALA A 131 6.91 -1.50 -9.42
N ALA A 132 8.15 -1.23 -8.99
CA ALA A 132 9.18 -0.59 -9.82
C ALA A 132 9.54 -1.46 -11.03
N ILE A 133 9.67 -2.78 -10.84
CA ILE A 133 9.90 -3.72 -11.94
C ILE A 133 8.67 -3.75 -12.87
N PHE A 134 7.46 -3.75 -12.34
CA PHE A 134 6.21 -3.71 -13.10
C PHE A 134 6.15 -2.47 -14.00
N LEU A 135 6.42 -1.30 -13.42
CA LEU A 135 6.46 -0.02 -14.16
C LEU A 135 7.49 -0.03 -15.29
N LYS A 136 8.71 -0.54 -15.00
CA LYS A 136 9.79 -0.64 -15.98
C LYS A 136 9.42 -1.56 -17.16
N LEU A 137 8.88 -2.73 -16.88
CA LEU A 137 8.47 -3.69 -17.90
C LEU A 137 7.32 -3.18 -18.76
N LYS A 138 6.35 -2.49 -18.15
CA LYS A 138 5.22 -1.89 -18.86
C LYS A 138 5.68 -0.79 -19.80
N LYS A 139 6.58 0.09 -19.34
CA LYS A 139 7.17 1.15 -20.17
C LYS A 139 7.95 0.57 -21.36
N SER A 140 8.80 -0.42 -21.12
CA SER A 140 9.57 -1.10 -22.18
C SER A 140 8.67 -1.74 -23.24
N SER A 141 7.55 -2.35 -22.83
CA SER A 141 6.59 -2.94 -23.78
C SER A 141 5.87 -1.89 -24.62
N ALA A 142 5.55 -0.73 -24.03
CA ALA A 142 4.93 0.37 -24.75
C ALA A 142 5.87 1.00 -25.80
N ASP A 143 7.14 1.18 -25.46
CA ASP A 143 8.16 1.75 -26.36
C ASP A 143 8.45 0.79 -27.53
N CYS A 144 8.49 -0.52 -27.28
CA CYS A 144 8.65 -1.52 -28.35
C CYS A 144 7.48 -1.49 -29.34
N GLY A 145 6.24 -1.38 -28.85
CA GLY A 145 5.06 -1.27 -29.72
C GLY A 145 5.05 0.01 -30.57
N ARG A 146 5.52 1.13 -30.03
CA ARG A 146 5.64 2.39 -30.76
C ARG A 146 6.64 2.32 -31.89
N ASN A 147 7.85 1.80 -31.64
CA ASN A 147 8.89 1.66 -32.67
C ASN A 147 8.45 0.76 -33.82
N VAL A 148 7.73 -0.32 -33.55
CA VAL A 148 7.19 -1.20 -34.60
C VAL A 148 6.18 -0.46 -35.46
N SER A 149 5.26 0.32 -34.86
CA SER A 149 4.28 1.09 -35.63
C SER A 149 4.93 2.15 -36.54
N GLU A 150 5.92 2.87 -36.06
CA GLU A 150 6.66 3.87 -36.85
C GLU A 150 7.38 3.23 -38.03
N TRP A 151 7.99 2.05 -37.81
CA TRP A 151 8.65 1.32 -38.90
C TRP A 151 7.66 0.94 -40.03
N PHE A 152 6.45 0.49 -39.70
CA PHE A 152 5.43 0.18 -40.71
C PHE A 152 4.93 1.40 -41.48
N PHE A 153 4.90 2.59 -40.87
CA PHE A 153 4.51 3.81 -41.56
C PHE A 153 5.61 4.31 -42.50
N THR A 154 6.89 4.21 -42.13
CA THR A 154 8.03 4.62 -43.01
C THR A 154 8.30 3.64 -44.12
N ALA A 155 7.99 2.36 -43.98
CA ALA A 155 8.17 1.36 -45.05
C ALA A 155 7.10 1.41 -46.17
N LYS A 156 6.05 2.25 -46.02
CA LYS A 156 4.98 2.44 -47.02
C LYS A 156 5.13 3.72 -47.86
N GLN A 157 6.18 4.51 -47.62
CA GLN A 157 6.56 5.64 -48.45
C GLN A 157 7.68 5.25 -49.43
#